data_4a1cdc35c07675ec11392fa0cbd96c07
#
_entry.id   4a1cdc35c07675ec11392fa0cbd96c07
#
_cell.length_a   1.000
_cell.length_b   1.000
_cell.length_c   1.000
_cell.angle_alpha   90.00
_cell.angle_beta   90.00
_cell.angle_gamma   90.00
#
_symmetry.space_group_name_H-M   'P 1'
#
loop_
_entity.id
_entity.type
_entity.pdbx_description
1 polymer ?
#
loop_
_entity_poly.entity_id
_entity_poly.type
_entity_poly.pdbx_seq_one_letter_code
_entity_poly.pdbx_strand_id
1 'polypeptide(L)'
;LLSDEEKELSVVIYRLLKQATSQQVIKDFLRSKGIPVSAQNWDDLYDKRIEPALREKRFSVSDLRGLLQTVEEFGRQHSFLFQCAPDRAQKLLSKARLTAIAKDEGLANLLITPLDLELPDTSTIVDIRMVGQGLDNSADKVIIKTVETRSTKALINETEDHALGRLTKVYAVTRKRAVSVVELHSSGLLELRIASQDSSTKYKELVRFLLGKVSKFIPVDGFAPVSLGVAKDKLLKNRDALLDEIRYSYSTAREALQ
;
A
#
# COMPACT_ATOMS: atom_id res chain seq x y z
N LEU A 1 -8.34 9.44 -29.11
CA LEU A 1 -9.15 10.22 -28.16
C LEU A 1 -9.28 9.41 -26.89
N LEU A 2 -9.21 10.05 -25.73
CA LEU A 2 -9.52 9.44 -24.43
C LEU A 2 -11.01 9.11 -24.41
N SER A 3 -11.40 7.86 -24.09
CA SER A 3 -12.81 7.52 -23.96
C SER A 3 -13.39 8.10 -22.67
N ASP A 4 -14.72 8.21 -22.56
CA ASP A 4 -15.37 8.71 -21.35
C ASP A 4 -15.10 7.76 -20.16
N GLU A 5 -15.07 6.45 -20.39
CA GLU A 5 -14.71 5.44 -19.38
C GLU A 5 -13.27 5.62 -18.89
N GLU A 6 -12.31 5.82 -19.80
CA GLU A 6 -10.91 6.07 -19.44
C GLU A 6 -10.75 7.36 -18.64
N LYS A 7 -11.53 8.40 -18.99
CA LYS A 7 -11.55 9.66 -18.26
C LYS A 7 -12.08 9.48 -16.84
N GLU A 8 -13.24 8.85 -16.68
CA GLU A 8 -13.81 8.55 -15.35
C GLU A 8 -12.85 7.73 -14.50
N LEU A 9 -12.26 6.68 -15.08
CA LEU A 9 -11.28 5.84 -14.41
C LEU A 9 -10.05 6.64 -13.97
N SER A 10 -9.53 7.53 -14.82
CA SER A 10 -8.38 8.38 -14.49
C SER A 10 -8.68 9.33 -13.33
N VAL A 11 -9.91 9.87 -13.25
CA VAL A 11 -10.36 10.72 -12.12
C VAL A 11 -10.39 9.92 -10.82
N VAL A 12 -10.91 8.68 -10.86
CA VAL A 12 -10.94 7.79 -9.66
C VAL A 12 -9.51 7.50 -9.19
N ILE A 13 -8.62 7.09 -10.09
CA ILE A 13 -7.21 6.81 -9.77
C ILE A 13 -6.54 8.06 -9.20
N TYR A 14 -6.77 9.22 -9.80
CA TYR A 14 -6.19 10.48 -9.33
C TYR A 14 -6.65 10.85 -7.92
N ARG A 15 -7.92 10.64 -7.59
CA ARG A 15 -8.45 10.86 -6.23
C ARG A 15 -7.76 9.95 -5.21
N LEU A 16 -7.51 8.69 -5.57
CA LEU A 16 -6.78 7.75 -4.71
C LEU A 16 -5.32 8.18 -4.55
N LEU A 17 -4.65 8.60 -5.61
CA LEU A 17 -3.29 9.15 -5.56
C LEU A 17 -3.20 10.38 -4.65
N LYS A 18 -4.18 11.28 -4.72
CA LYS A 18 -4.26 12.47 -3.83
C LYS A 18 -4.33 12.09 -2.35
N GLN A 19 -4.94 10.94 -2.02
CA GLN A 19 -5.00 10.43 -0.64
C GLN A 19 -3.72 9.70 -0.22
N ALA A 20 -3.06 9.02 -1.16
CA ALA A 20 -1.96 8.11 -0.88
C ALA A 20 -0.58 8.77 -0.91
N THR A 21 -0.43 9.92 -1.60
CA THR A 21 0.89 10.55 -1.78
C THR A 21 0.84 12.08 -1.84
N SER A 22 2.02 12.69 -2.03
CA SER A 22 2.16 14.12 -2.24
C SER A 22 2.13 14.49 -3.73
N GLN A 23 1.84 15.76 -4.03
CA GLN A 23 1.94 16.29 -5.41
C GLN A 23 3.34 16.08 -6.01
N GLN A 24 4.39 16.06 -5.18
CA GLN A 24 5.76 15.91 -5.67
C GLN A 24 5.96 14.57 -6.39
N VAL A 25 5.45 13.47 -5.84
CA VAL A 25 5.54 12.13 -6.46
C VAL A 25 4.86 12.11 -7.83
N ILE A 26 3.69 12.73 -7.94
CA ILE A 26 2.99 12.83 -9.22
C ILE A 26 3.76 13.72 -10.21
N LYS A 27 4.32 14.83 -9.74
CA LYS A 27 5.17 15.70 -10.55
C LYS A 27 6.42 14.98 -11.05
N ASP A 28 7.04 14.13 -10.23
CA ASP A 28 8.20 13.33 -10.63
C ASP A 28 7.82 12.28 -11.70
N PHE A 29 6.67 11.62 -11.53
CA PHE A 29 6.11 10.76 -12.57
C PHE A 29 5.87 11.52 -13.88
N LEU A 30 5.26 12.69 -13.85
CA LEU A 30 5.03 13.50 -15.06
C LEU A 30 6.35 13.94 -15.71
N ARG A 31 7.36 14.33 -14.92
CA ARG A 31 8.71 14.63 -15.42
C ARG A 31 9.34 13.45 -16.14
N SER A 32 9.21 12.23 -15.60
CA SER A 32 9.74 11.03 -16.24
C SER A 32 9.10 10.74 -17.59
N LYS A 33 7.89 11.27 -17.83
CA LYS A 33 7.18 11.21 -19.10
C LYS A 33 7.42 12.47 -19.98
N GLY A 34 8.31 13.37 -19.57
CA GLY A 34 8.61 14.61 -20.27
C GLY A 34 7.47 15.65 -20.27
N ILE A 35 6.58 15.61 -19.26
CA ILE A 35 5.42 16.48 -19.16
C ILE A 35 5.74 17.65 -18.21
N PRO A 36 5.38 18.91 -18.57
CA PRO A 36 5.52 20.07 -17.69
C PRO A 36 4.72 19.88 -16.39
N VAL A 37 5.29 20.29 -15.25
CA VAL A 37 4.74 19.99 -13.93
C VAL A 37 4.24 21.20 -13.14
N SER A 38 4.27 22.40 -13.74
CA SER A 38 3.76 23.60 -13.08
C SER A 38 2.26 23.51 -12.87
N ALA A 39 1.82 23.54 -11.61
CA ALA A 39 0.43 23.53 -11.19
C ALA A 39 0.34 24.17 -9.80
N GLN A 40 -0.70 24.97 -9.54
CA GLN A 40 -0.90 25.68 -8.28
C GLN A 40 -1.48 24.74 -7.20
N ASN A 41 -2.37 23.86 -7.58
CA ASN A 41 -3.08 22.95 -6.70
C ASN A 41 -3.30 21.58 -7.36
N TRP A 42 -4.01 20.70 -6.67
CA TRP A 42 -4.32 19.34 -7.16
C TRP A 42 -5.21 19.36 -8.41
N ASP A 43 -6.20 20.23 -8.46
CA ASP A 43 -7.16 20.27 -9.57
C ASP A 43 -6.46 20.81 -10.83
N ASP A 44 -5.64 21.85 -10.69
CA ASP A 44 -4.76 22.34 -11.78
C ASP A 44 -3.82 21.26 -12.32
N LEU A 45 -3.28 20.40 -11.42
CA LEU A 45 -2.38 19.33 -11.81
C LEU A 45 -3.09 18.28 -12.67
N TYR A 46 -4.34 17.96 -12.34
CA TYR A 46 -5.16 17.07 -13.15
C TYR A 46 -5.58 17.73 -14.47
N ASP A 47 -6.26 18.86 -14.39
CA ASP A 47 -6.93 19.49 -15.55
C ASP A 47 -5.91 20.01 -16.59
N LYS A 48 -4.78 20.55 -16.12
CA LYS A 48 -3.80 21.19 -17.02
C LYS A 48 -2.62 20.29 -17.41
N ARG A 49 -2.42 19.12 -16.73
CA ARG A 49 -1.26 18.27 -16.97
C ARG A 49 -1.64 16.82 -17.23
N ILE A 50 -2.42 16.19 -16.36
CA ILE A 50 -2.73 14.75 -16.46
C ILE A 50 -3.75 14.50 -17.59
N GLU A 51 -4.92 15.13 -17.55
CA GLU A 51 -5.96 14.89 -18.55
C GLU A 51 -5.50 15.22 -19.97
N PRO A 52 -4.85 16.38 -20.27
CA PRO A 52 -4.32 16.65 -21.60
C PRO A 52 -3.30 15.61 -22.05
N ALA A 53 -2.38 15.21 -21.17
CA ALA A 53 -1.36 14.24 -21.52
C ALA A 53 -1.91 12.83 -21.78
N LEU A 54 -2.96 12.41 -21.07
CA LEU A 54 -3.72 11.18 -21.38
C LEU A 54 -4.39 11.29 -22.74
N ARG A 55 -5.03 12.43 -23.05
CA ARG A 55 -5.68 12.69 -24.34
C ARG A 55 -4.70 12.68 -25.49
N GLU A 56 -3.49 13.19 -25.28
CA GLU A 56 -2.37 13.17 -26.23
C GLU A 56 -1.64 11.82 -26.27
N LYS A 57 -2.05 10.85 -25.46
CA LYS A 57 -1.42 9.51 -25.34
C LYS A 57 0.07 9.55 -24.95
N ARG A 58 0.49 10.56 -24.22
CA ARG A 58 1.87 10.66 -23.69
C ARG A 58 2.14 9.62 -22.60
N PHE A 59 1.11 9.17 -21.92
CA PHE A 59 1.05 8.00 -21.07
C PHE A 59 -0.39 7.47 -21.01
N SER A 60 -0.59 6.28 -20.48
CA SER A 60 -1.90 5.62 -20.43
C SER A 60 -2.53 5.69 -19.03
N VAL A 61 -3.83 5.41 -18.93
CA VAL A 61 -4.52 5.21 -17.66
C VAL A 61 -3.89 4.04 -16.88
N SER A 62 -3.36 3.02 -17.59
CA SER A 62 -2.63 1.92 -16.99
C SER A 62 -1.32 2.38 -16.34
N ASP A 63 -0.58 3.33 -16.91
CA ASP A 63 0.61 3.92 -16.27
C ASP A 63 0.24 4.65 -14.98
N LEU A 64 -0.89 5.38 -14.99
CA LEU A 64 -1.39 6.08 -13.79
C LEU A 64 -1.81 5.09 -12.70
N ARG A 65 -2.42 3.97 -13.08
CA ARG A 65 -2.77 2.86 -12.17
C ARG A 65 -1.52 2.19 -11.61
N GLY A 66 -0.48 2.00 -12.42
CA GLY A 66 0.82 1.50 -11.98
C GLY A 66 1.49 2.42 -10.96
N LEU A 67 1.37 3.75 -11.14
CA LEU A 67 1.82 4.72 -10.15
C LEU A 67 1.06 4.57 -8.83
N LEU A 68 -0.28 4.47 -8.88
CA LEU A 68 -1.11 4.26 -7.68
C LEU A 68 -0.68 2.98 -6.95
N GLN A 69 -0.51 1.87 -7.67
CA GLN A 69 -0.05 0.62 -7.09
C GLN A 69 1.30 0.78 -6.40
N THR A 70 2.26 1.44 -7.05
CA THR A 70 3.59 1.69 -6.48
C THR A 70 3.51 2.51 -5.20
N VAL A 71 2.73 3.59 -5.21
CA VAL A 71 2.57 4.47 -4.05
C VAL A 71 1.89 3.76 -2.89
N GLU A 72 0.86 2.95 -3.16
CA GLU A 72 0.14 2.21 -2.14
C GLU A 72 0.96 1.06 -1.54
N GLU A 73 1.79 0.39 -2.34
CA GLU A 73 2.54 -0.79 -1.90
C GLU A 73 3.91 -0.46 -1.32
N PHE A 74 4.51 0.68 -1.69
CA PHE A 74 5.86 1.09 -1.28
C PHE A 74 5.91 2.49 -0.68
N GLY A 75 4.75 3.09 -0.38
CA GLY A 75 4.66 4.39 0.27
C GLY A 75 4.94 4.33 1.78
N ARG A 76 4.30 5.22 2.53
CA ARG A 76 4.45 5.30 3.99
C ARG A 76 3.79 4.10 4.68
N GLN A 77 4.59 3.11 5.07
CA GLN A 77 4.13 1.85 5.65
C GLN A 77 5.00 1.42 6.83
N HIS A 78 4.42 0.58 7.69
CA HIS A 78 5.13 -0.18 8.70
C HIS A 78 5.34 -1.60 8.19
N SER A 79 6.60 -2.04 8.11
CA SER A 79 6.96 -3.40 7.69
C SER A 79 7.22 -4.30 8.88
N PHE A 80 6.65 -5.52 8.81
CA PHE A 80 6.87 -6.60 9.77
C PHE A 80 7.40 -7.81 9.01
N LEU A 81 8.51 -8.36 9.46
CA LEU A 81 9.21 -9.43 8.78
C LEU A 81 9.16 -10.72 9.58
N PHE A 82 8.93 -11.81 8.87
CA PHE A 82 8.94 -13.17 9.40
C PHE A 82 9.73 -14.07 8.45
N GLN A 83 10.25 -15.16 8.97
CA GLN A 83 11.04 -16.12 8.21
C GLN A 83 10.58 -17.53 8.46
N CYS A 84 10.45 -18.32 7.41
CA CYS A 84 10.32 -19.79 7.49
C CYS A 84 11.44 -20.45 6.66
N ALA A 85 11.51 -21.79 6.73
CA ALA A 85 12.43 -22.56 5.90
C ALA A 85 12.07 -22.38 4.39
N PRO A 86 13.08 -22.27 3.49
CA PRO A 86 12.84 -22.13 2.05
C PRO A 86 11.97 -23.24 1.43
N ASP A 87 12.19 -24.49 1.82
CA ASP A 87 11.40 -25.64 1.34
C ASP A 87 9.92 -25.51 1.70
N ARG A 88 9.63 -24.92 2.86
CA ARG A 88 8.25 -24.62 3.26
C ARG A 88 7.66 -23.52 2.36
N ALA A 89 8.42 -22.45 2.13
CA ALA A 89 7.98 -21.36 1.27
C ALA A 89 7.66 -21.86 -0.15
N GLN A 90 8.53 -22.71 -0.73
CA GLN A 90 8.29 -23.29 -2.06
C GLN A 90 6.97 -24.07 -2.13
N LYS A 91 6.68 -24.88 -1.10
CA LYS A 91 5.39 -25.60 -1.01
C LYS A 91 4.20 -24.63 -0.94
N LEU A 92 4.32 -23.54 -0.19
CA LEU A 92 3.29 -22.51 -0.05
C LEU A 92 3.11 -21.73 -1.37
N LEU A 93 4.16 -21.55 -2.16
CA LEU A 93 4.18 -20.82 -3.42
C LEU A 93 3.78 -21.67 -4.64
N SER A 94 3.40 -22.95 -4.46
CA SER A 94 2.86 -23.76 -5.56
C SER A 94 1.67 -23.06 -6.22
N LYS A 95 1.79 -22.78 -7.52
CA LYS A 95 0.75 -22.10 -8.31
C LYS A 95 -0.56 -22.89 -8.30
N ALA A 96 -0.49 -24.21 -8.40
CA ALA A 96 -1.66 -25.09 -8.35
C ALA A 96 -2.38 -24.96 -7.00
N ARG A 97 -1.64 -24.98 -5.88
CA ARG A 97 -2.18 -24.82 -4.53
C ARG A 97 -2.84 -23.44 -4.36
N LEU A 98 -2.15 -22.35 -4.72
CA LEU A 98 -2.67 -20.99 -4.59
C LEU A 98 -3.94 -20.79 -5.43
N THR A 99 -3.97 -21.33 -6.65
CA THR A 99 -5.15 -21.26 -7.52
C THR A 99 -6.33 -22.05 -6.94
N ALA A 100 -6.08 -23.24 -6.40
CA ALA A 100 -7.13 -24.03 -5.74
C ALA A 100 -7.73 -23.29 -4.56
N ILE A 101 -6.89 -22.74 -3.66
CA ILE A 101 -7.36 -21.96 -2.52
C ILE A 101 -8.15 -20.71 -2.98
N ALA A 102 -7.65 -19.97 -3.97
CA ALA A 102 -8.37 -18.82 -4.50
C ALA A 102 -9.75 -19.20 -5.05
N LYS A 103 -9.88 -20.38 -5.68
CA LYS A 103 -11.15 -20.89 -6.17
C LYS A 103 -12.09 -21.29 -5.03
N ASP A 104 -11.58 -22.00 -4.02
CA ASP A 104 -12.37 -22.44 -2.86
C ASP A 104 -12.87 -21.25 -2.02
N GLU A 105 -12.09 -20.18 -1.96
CA GLU A 105 -12.46 -18.92 -1.27
C GLU A 105 -13.32 -17.97 -2.13
N GLY A 106 -13.65 -18.33 -3.39
CA GLY A 106 -14.39 -17.45 -4.30
C GLY A 106 -13.58 -16.24 -4.78
N LEU A 107 -12.25 -16.29 -4.70
CA LEU A 107 -11.31 -15.19 -5.04
C LEU A 107 -10.55 -15.45 -6.36
N ALA A 108 -10.94 -16.45 -7.15
CA ALA A 108 -10.22 -16.84 -8.36
C ALA A 108 -10.09 -15.72 -9.40
N ASN A 109 -11.07 -14.83 -9.48
CA ASN A 109 -11.06 -13.66 -10.35
C ASN A 109 -9.94 -12.67 -9.99
N LEU A 110 -9.53 -12.59 -8.72
CA LEU A 110 -8.47 -11.68 -8.26
C LEU A 110 -7.07 -12.09 -8.73
N LEU A 111 -6.91 -13.32 -9.21
CA LEU A 111 -5.68 -13.78 -9.85
C LEU A 111 -5.48 -13.18 -11.25
N ILE A 112 -6.54 -12.62 -11.84
CA ILE A 112 -6.56 -12.12 -13.22
C ILE A 112 -6.87 -10.62 -13.23
N THR A 113 -7.90 -10.22 -12.47
CA THR A 113 -8.42 -8.85 -12.46
C THR A 113 -8.51 -8.35 -11.02
N PRO A 114 -7.57 -7.52 -10.58
CA PRO A 114 -7.62 -6.96 -9.22
C PRO A 114 -8.76 -5.94 -9.08
N LEU A 115 -9.37 -5.91 -7.89
CA LEU A 115 -10.37 -4.92 -7.46
C LEU A 115 -9.68 -3.75 -6.73
N ASP A 116 -8.56 -3.33 -7.25
CA ASP A 116 -7.62 -2.39 -6.61
C ASP A 116 -8.11 -0.95 -6.49
N LEU A 117 -9.23 -0.61 -7.11
CA LEU A 117 -9.86 0.74 -7.02
C LEU A 117 -11.05 0.79 -6.06
N GLU A 118 -11.46 -0.33 -5.50
CA GLU A 118 -12.59 -0.38 -4.56
C GLU A 118 -12.26 0.24 -3.20
N LEU A 119 -13.30 0.71 -2.53
CA LEU A 119 -13.27 1.31 -1.19
C LEU A 119 -14.15 0.51 -0.23
N PRO A 120 -13.79 -0.74 0.10
CA PRO A 120 -14.59 -1.55 1.01
C PRO A 120 -14.54 -0.99 2.44
N ASP A 121 -15.67 -1.08 3.16
CA ASP A 121 -15.76 -0.63 4.55
C ASP A 121 -15.01 -1.56 5.54
N THR A 122 -14.76 -2.80 5.12
CA THR A 122 -14.01 -3.80 5.91
C THR A 122 -12.78 -4.27 5.13
N SER A 123 -11.75 -4.70 5.84
CA SER A 123 -10.55 -5.23 5.20
C SER A 123 -10.89 -6.39 4.26
N THR A 124 -10.63 -6.19 2.98
CA THR A 124 -10.99 -7.12 1.89
C THR A 124 -9.77 -7.42 1.04
N ILE A 125 -9.56 -8.68 0.66
CA ILE A 125 -8.54 -9.05 -0.32
C ILE A 125 -9.01 -8.54 -1.69
N VAL A 126 -8.19 -7.71 -2.33
CA VAL A 126 -8.53 -7.06 -3.62
C VAL A 126 -7.60 -7.47 -4.76
N ASP A 127 -6.48 -8.11 -4.45
CA ASP A 127 -5.50 -8.51 -5.44
C ASP A 127 -4.66 -9.69 -4.93
N ILE A 128 -4.43 -10.68 -5.81
CA ILE A 128 -3.58 -11.84 -5.53
C ILE A 128 -2.68 -12.04 -6.75
N ARG A 129 -1.38 -11.80 -6.60
CA ARG A 129 -0.39 -11.92 -7.68
C ARG A 129 0.63 -12.99 -7.38
N MET A 130 0.81 -13.87 -8.34
CA MET A 130 1.89 -14.84 -8.36
C MET A 130 2.96 -14.34 -9.34
N VAL A 131 4.14 -14.01 -8.85
CA VAL A 131 5.21 -13.39 -9.65
C VAL A 131 6.35 -14.39 -9.85
N GLY A 132 6.89 -14.41 -11.08
CA GLY A 132 8.03 -15.24 -11.44
C GLY A 132 7.69 -16.70 -11.75
N GLN A 133 8.73 -17.44 -12.12
CA GLN A 133 8.69 -18.89 -12.35
C GLN A 133 9.79 -19.53 -11.50
N GLY A 134 9.41 -19.97 -10.30
CA GLY A 134 10.28 -20.76 -9.45
C GLY A 134 10.39 -22.22 -9.91
N LEU A 135 11.13 -23.00 -9.15
CA LEU A 135 11.25 -24.44 -9.36
C LEU A 135 9.88 -25.12 -9.19
N ASP A 136 9.69 -26.25 -9.87
CA ASP A 136 8.51 -27.11 -9.74
C ASP A 136 7.16 -26.39 -9.91
N ASN A 137 7.07 -25.47 -10.89
CA ASN A 137 5.86 -24.69 -11.16
C ASN A 137 5.36 -23.87 -9.94
N SER A 138 6.28 -23.50 -9.06
CA SER A 138 6.03 -22.52 -8.00
C SER A 138 6.19 -21.08 -8.52
N ALA A 139 5.70 -20.10 -7.76
CA ALA A 139 6.02 -18.69 -7.99
C ALA A 139 7.31 -18.33 -7.22
N ASP A 140 8.04 -17.31 -7.68
CA ASP A 140 9.15 -16.74 -6.91
C ASP A 140 8.63 -16.00 -5.68
N LYS A 141 7.45 -15.42 -5.82
CA LYS A 141 6.72 -14.78 -4.71
C LYS A 141 5.21 -14.72 -4.97
N VAL A 142 4.45 -14.65 -3.88
CA VAL A 142 3.03 -14.30 -3.89
C VAL A 142 2.81 -12.99 -3.16
N ILE A 143 1.99 -12.12 -3.74
CA ILE A 143 1.58 -10.84 -3.17
C ILE A 143 0.08 -10.86 -2.97
N ILE A 144 -0.38 -10.61 -1.75
CA ILE A 144 -1.79 -10.50 -1.41
C ILE A 144 -2.02 -9.09 -0.88
N LYS A 145 -2.85 -8.31 -1.58
CA LYS A 145 -3.19 -6.95 -1.20
C LYS A 145 -4.57 -6.91 -0.57
N THR A 146 -4.67 -6.26 0.57
CA THR A 146 -5.94 -5.97 1.22
C THR A 146 -6.18 -4.48 1.30
N VAL A 147 -7.43 -4.10 1.23
CA VAL A 147 -7.89 -2.71 1.31
C VAL A 147 -9.03 -2.60 2.31
N GLU A 148 -9.06 -1.52 3.05
CA GLU A 148 -10.19 -1.11 3.88
C GLU A 148 -10.34 0.40 3.84
N THR A 149 -11.56 0.89 4.08
CA THR A 149 -11.82 2.33 4.26
C THR A 149 -11.82 2.65 5.75
N ARG A 150 -10.94 3.55 6.17
CA ARG A 150 -10.86 4.04 7.54
C ARG A 150 -11.45 5.42 7.64
N SER A 151 -12.24 5.64 8.68
CA SER A 151 -12.83 6.95 8.99
C SER A 151 -12.08 7.56 10.16
N THR A 152 -11.57 8.78 9.98
CA THR A 152 -11.02 9.61 11.05
C THR A 152 -11.98 10.75 11.34
N LYS A 153 -12.11 11.11 12.62
CA LYS A 153 -12.96 12.21 13.06
C LYS A 153 -12.08 13.32 13.63
N ALA A 154 -12.14 14.51 13.05
CA ALA A 154 -11.51 15.70 13.58
C ALA A 154 -12.58 16.63 14.15
N LEU A 155 -12.42 17.08 15.40
CA LEU A 155 -13.30 18.08 15.97
C LEU A 155 -13.18 19.41 15.21
N ILE A 156 -14.28 19.90 14.64
CA ILE A 156 -14.32 21.18 13.92
C ILE A 156 -14.81 22.30 14.84
N ASN A 157 -15.85 22.01 15.62
CA ASN A 157 -16.48 23.01 16.46
C ASN A 157 -17.01 22.38 17.74
N GLU A 158 -16.95 23.12 18.82
CA GLU A 158 -17.53 22.79 20.11
C GLU A 158 -18.30 24.02 20.61
N THR A 159 -19.58 23.84 20.92
CA THR A 159 -20.46 24.91 21.39
C THR A 159 -21.15 24.45 22.67
N GLU A 160 -20.99 25.23 23.73
CA GLU A 160 -21.66 25.01 25.01
C GLU A 160 -22.85 25.95 25.16
N ASP A 161 -24.02 25.37 25.41
CA ASP A 161 -25.26 26.09 25.77
C ASP A 161 -25.44 25.99 27.28
N HIS A 162 -24.94 26.99 28.00
CA HIS A 162 -25.03 27.03 29.46
C HIS A 162 -26.48 27.11 29.99
N ALA A 163 -27.41 27.66 29.21
CA ALA A 163 -28.80 27.78 29.62
C ALA A 163 -29.53 26.42 29.58
N LEU A 164 -29.14 25.56 28.66
CA LEU A 164 -29.71 24.21 28.49
C LEU A 164 -28.80 23.11 29.04
N GLY A 165 -27.60 23.43 29.53
CA GLY A 165 -26.59 22.44 29.98
C GLY A 165 -26.19 21.49 28.89
N ARG A 166 -26.11 21.93 27.63
CA ARG A 166 -25.81 21.10 26.47
C ARG A 166 -24.45 21.44 25.86
N LEU A 167 -23.68 20.39 25.57
CA LEU A 167 -22.42 20.48 24.80
C LEU A 167 -22.62 19.84 23.43
N THR A 168 -22.49 20.65 22.37
CA THR A 168 -22.58 20.18 20.98
C THR A 168 -21.19 20.13 20.37
N LYS A 169 -20.75 18.93 19.87
CA LYS A 169 -19.48 18.71 19.19
C LYS A 169 -19.73 18.35 17.74
N VAL A 170 -19.18 19.12 16.84
CA VAL A 170 -19.25 18.87 15.39
C VAL A 170 -17.92 18.30 14.90
N TYR A 171 -17.97 17.17 14.21
CA TYR A 171 -16.79 16.50 13.70
C TYR A 171 -16.78 16.48 12.18
N ALA A 172 -15.61 16.77 11.57
CA ALA A 172 -15.34 16.37 10.19
C ALA A 172 -15.01 14.89 10.17
N VAL A 173 -15.67 14.16 9.29
CA VAL A 173 -15.36 12.74 9.04
C VAL A 173 -14.61 12.65 7.72
N THR A 174 -13.35 12.23 7.79
CA THR A 174 -12.53 11.96 6.60
C THR A 174 -12.42 10.47 6.42
N ARG A 175 -12.77 9.98 5.24
CA ARG A 175 -12.58 8.58 4.85
C ARG A 175 -11.28 8.45 4.06
N LYS A 176 -10.41 7.56 4.48
CA LYS A 176 -9.13 7.27 3.81
C LYS A 176 -9.06 5.78 3.50
N ARG A 177 -8.53 5.48 2.32
CA ARG A 177 -8.18 4.13 1.92
C ARG A 177 -6.91 3.69 2.65
N ALA A 178 -6.97 2.57 3.35
CA ALA A 178 -5.81 1.94 3.99
C ALA A 178 -5.48 0.64 3.27
N VAL A 179 -4.24 0.54 2.80
CA VAL A 179 -3.73 -0.60 2.06
C VAL A 179 -2.78 -1.39 2.95
N SER A 180 -2.91 -2.71 2.94
CA SER A 180 -1.93 -3.61 3.53
C SER A 180 -1.53 -4.67 2.49
N VAL A 181 -0.26 -5.05 2.51
CA VAL A 181 0.32 -6.01 1.59
C VAL A 181 0.98 -7.13 2.38
N VAL A 182 0.73 -8.36 1.98
CA VAL A 182 1.42 -9.56 2.48
C VAL A 182 2.18 -10.16 1.31
N GLU A 183 3.50 -10.26 1.43
CA GLU A 183 4.37 -10.77 0.39
C GLU A 183 5.23 -11.92 0.93
N LEU A 184 5.09 -13.13 0.36
CA LEU A 184 5.92 -14.28 0.67
C LEU A 184 6.87 -14.55 -0.49
N HIS A 185 8.17 -14.63 -0.18
CA HIS A 185 9.24 -14.95 -1.12
C HIS A 185 9.64 -16.43 -1.03
N SER A 186 10.19 -16.96 -2.12
CA SER A 186 10.74 -18.33 -2.19
C SER A 186 11.90 -18.58 -1.21
N SER A 187 12.59 -17.52 -0.77
CA SER A 187 13.59 -17.58 0.30
C SER A 187 13.02 -17.86 1.68
N GLY A 188 11.71 -17.87 1.84
CA GLY A 188 11.00 -18.00 3.11
C GLY A 188 10.74 -16.68 3.83
N LEU A 189 11.16 -15.55 3.28
CA LEU A 189 10.85 -14.23 3.84
C LEU A 189 9.38 -13.90 3.60
N LEU A 190 8.66 -13.62 4.68
CA LEU A 190 7.31 -13.09 4.67
C LEU A 190 7.35 -11.64 5.15
N GLU A 191 6.94 -10.72 4.30
CA GLU A 191 6.83 -9.30 4.61
C GLU A 191 5.36 -8.89 4.70
N LEU A 192 5.00 -8.23 5.79
CA LEU A 192 3.73 -7.55 5.96
C LEU A 192 3.99 -6.05 5.95
N ARG A 193 3.41 -5.34 4.99
CA ARG A 193 3.43 -3.89 4.90
C ARG A 193 2.04 -3.36 5.23
N ILE A 194 1.94 -2.51 6.25
CA ILE A 194 0.68 -1.94 6.73
C ILE A 194 0.76 -0.43 6.60
N ALA A 195 -0.21 0.19 5.92
CA ALA A 195 -0.28 1.63 5.77
C ALA A 195 -0.14 2.34 7.12
N SER A 196 0.74 3.34 7.18
CA SER A 196 0.97 4.13 8.39
C SER A 196 -0.33 4.74 8.90
N GLN A 197 -0.55 4.65 10.19
CA GLN A 197 -1.73 5.17 10.88
C GLN A 197 -1.32 6.21 11.92
N ASP A 198 -2.32 6.91 12.45
CA ASP A 198 -2.13 7.84 13.55
C ASP A 198 -1.63 7.13 14.82
N SER A 199 -1.02 7.86 15.73
CA SER A 199 -0.16 7.41 16.85
C SER A 199 -0.77 6.40 17.84
N SER A 200 -2.07 6.18 17.83
CA SER A 200 -2.77 5.26 18.75
C SER A 200 -2.91 3.83 18.23
N THR A 201 -2.33 3.50 17.09
CA THR A 201 -2.57 2.24 16.40
C THR A 201 -1.85 1.06 17.06
N LYS A 202 -2.61 0.03 17.37
CA LYS A 202 -2.10 -1.24 17.89
C LYS A 202 -1.64 -2.16 16.74
N TYR A 203 -0.47 -1.90 16.21
CA TYR A 203 0.06 -2.66 15.06
C TYR A 203 0.13 -4.17 15.30
N LYS A 204 0.38 -4.64 16.52
CA LYS A 204 0.38 -6.08 16.85
C LYS A 204 -0.97 -6.74 16.58
N GLU A 205 -2.07 -6.06 16.86
CA GLU A 205 -3.42 -6.56 16.59
C GLU A 205 -3.71 -6.58 15.08
N LEU A 206 -3.27 -5.54 14.36
CA LEU A 206 -3.39 -5.49 12.89
C LEU A 206 -2.58 -6.59 12.20
N VAL A 207 -1.36 -6.84 12.66
CA VAL A 207 -0.54 -7.95 12.14
C VAL A 207 -1.26 -9.28 12.33
N ARG A 208 -1.79 -9.57 13.54
CA ARG A 208 -2.55 -10.79 13.80
C ARG A 208 -3.77 -10.91 12.91
N PHE A 209 -4.52 -9.82 12.78
CA PHE A 209 -5.70 -9.78 11.93
C PHE A 209 -5.35 -10.05 10.47
N LEU A 210 -4.32 -9.39 9.94
CA LEU A 210 -3.87 -9.56 8.57
C LEU A 210 -3.37 -10.99 8.30
N LEU A 211 -2.56 -11.55 9.21
CA LEU A 211 -2.10 -12.94 9.13
C LEU A 211 -3.28 -13.93 9.16
N GLY A 212 -4.28 -13.70 10.00
CA GLY A 212 -5.51 -14.47 10.03
C GLY A 212 -6.27 -14.39 8.71
N LYS A 213 -6.35 -13.20 8.11
CA LYS A 213 -7.03 -12.96 6.83
C LYS A 213 -6.43 -13.75 5.67
N VAL A 214 -5.10 -13.88 5.64
CA VAL A 214 -4.37 -14.60 4.58
C VAL A 214 -4.02 -16.04 4.94
N SER A 215 -4.42 -16.54 6.11
CA SER A 215 -3.97 -17.82 6.69
C SER A 215 -4.20 -19.04 5.80
N LYS A 216 -5.23 -19.05 4.97
CA LYS A 216 -5.48 -20.14 4.01
C LYS A 216 -4.41 -20.15 2.92
N PHE A 217 -3.98 -18.99 2.44
CA PHE A 217 -2.91 -18.87 1.45
C PHE A 217 -1.54 -19.08 2.10
N ILE A 218 -1.30 -18.42 3.25
CA ILE A 218 -0.03 -18.42 3.96
C ILE A 218 -0.30 -18.78 5.43
N PRO A 219 -0.35 -20.09 5.78
CA PRO A 219 -0.44 -20.53 7.18
C PRO A 219 0.78 -20.05 7.97
N VAL A 220 0.55 -19.39 9.09
CA VAL A 220 1.60 -18.74 9.89
C VAL A 220 2.47 -19.71 10.70
N ASP A 221 2.05 -20.97 10.82
CA ASP A 221 2.84 -22.00 11.51
C ASP A 221 4.23 -22.12 10.88
N GLY A 222 5.26 -22.22 11.71
CA GLY A 222 6.65 -22.31 11.26
C GLY A 222 7.27 -21.02 10.74
N PHE A 223 6.59 -19.87 10.88
CA PHE A 223 7.19 -18.56 10.69
C PHE A 223 7.65 -17.99 12.03
N ALA A 224 8.89 -17.50 12.09
CA ALA A 224 9.44 -16.79 13.22
C ALA A 224 9.64 -15.30 12.87
N PRO A 225 9.41 -14.37 13.80
CA PRO A 225 9.66 -12.95 13.55
C PRO A 225 11.14 -12.70 13.34
N VAL A 226 11.48 -11.85 12.37
CA VAL A 226 12.84 -11.42 12.06
C VAL A 226 13.15 -10.13 12.81
N SER A 227 14.21 -10.16 13.63
CA SER A 227 14.72 -8.95 14.28
C SER A 227 15.64 -8.17 13.33
N LEU A 228 15.31 -6.92 13.07
CA LEU A 228 16.17 -6.01 12.31
C LEU A 228 17.37 -5.49 13.13
N GLY A 229 17.47 -5.82 14.42
CA GLY A 229 18.57 -5.39 15.30
C GLY A 229 19.93 -5.76 14.73
N VAL A 230 20.12 -7.01 14.31
CA VAL A 230 21.39 -7.48 13.73
C VAL A 230 21.74 -6.77 12.44
N ALA A 231 20.75 -6.49 11.57
CA ALA A 231 20.96 -5.73 10.34
C ALA A 231 21.35 -4.27 10.65
N LYS A 232 20.65 -3.65 11.60
CA LYS A 232 20.97 -2.30 12.11
C LYS A 232 22.39 -2.23 12.65
N ASP A 233 22.81 -3.22 13.47
CA ASP A 233 24.16 -3.25 14.04
C ASP A 233 25.25 -3.41 12.97
N LYS A 234 25.00 -4.24 11.94
CA LYS A 234 25.90 -4.37 10.79
C LYS A 234 25.98 -3.08 9.99
N LEU A 235 24.86 -2.40 9.73
CA LEU A 235 24.84 -1.10 9.05
C LEU A 235 25.59 -0.03 9.85
N LEU A 236 25.43 0.00 11.17
CA LEU A 236 26.14 0.95 12.04
C LEU A 236 27.63 0.67 12.09
N LYS A 237 28.07 -0.60 12.07
CA LYS A 237 29.48 -0.98 12.02
C LYS A 237 30.15 -0.63 10.67
N ASN A 238 29.40 -0.67 9.59
CA ASN A 238 29.88 -0.33 8.24
C ASN A 238 29.50 1.11 7.83
N ARG A 239 29.29 1.97 8.81
CA ARG A 239 28.79 3.36 8.64
C ARG A 239 29.56 4.16 7.60
N ASP A 240 30.89 4.04 7.56
CA ASP A 240 31.72 4.86 6.68
C ASP A 240 31.65 4.44 5.20
N ALA A 241 31.29 3.18 4.92
CA ALA A 241 31.08 2.69 3.55
C ALA A 241 29.68 2.99 2.99
N LEU A 242 28.71 3.36 3.86
CA LEU A 242 27.29 3.57 3.51
C LEU A 242 26.80 5.00 3.86
N LEU A 243 27.74 5.94 4.02
CA LEU A 243 27.47 7.27 4.59
C LEU A 243 26.42 8.08 3.82
N ASP A 244 26.34 7.96 2.50
CA ASP A 244 25.39 8.71 1.69
C ASP A 244 23.96 8.18 1.79
N GLU A 245 23.77 6.86 1.84
CA GLU A 245 22.45 6.24 2.05
C GLU A 245 21.97 6.37 3.51
N ILE A 246 22.88 6.27 4.48
CA ILE A 246 22.55 6.40 5.91
C ILE A 246 22.20 7.84 6.29
N ARG A 247 22.76 8.86 5.66
CA ARG A 247 22.37 10.27 5.90
C ARG A 247 20.90 10.52 5.61
N TYR A 248 20.36 9.92 4.55
CA TYR A 248 18.94 10.07 4.20
C TYR A 248 17.99 9.41 5.21
N SER A 249 18.34 8.24 5.72
CA SER A 249 17.50 7.53 6.70
C SER A 249 17.62 8.09 8.12
N TYR A 250 18.76 8.73 8.47
CA TYR A 250 19.00 9.28 9.80
C TYR A 250 18.32 10.64 10.04
N SER A 251 18.19 11.48 9.01
CA SER A 251 17.43 12.74 9.11
C SER A 251 15.95 12.48 9.37
N THR A 252 15.37 11.46 8.74
CA THR A 252 13.96 11.05 8.94
C THR A 252 13.71 10.45 10.32
N ALA A 253 14.67 9.73 10.89
CA ALA A 253 14.53 9.16 12.24
C ALA A 253 14.69 10.21 13.35
N ARG A 254 15.46 11.26 13.12
CA ARG A 254 15.68 12.35 14.09
C ARG A 254 14.51 13.32 14.15
N GLU A 255 13.81 13.54 13.04
CA GLU A 255 12.56 14.32 12.99
C GLU A 255 11.36 13.58 13.62
N ALA A 256 11.43 12.28 13.74
CA ALA A 256 10.40 11.47 14.40
C ALA A 256 10.59 11.33 15.92
N LEU A 257 11.69 11.86 16.47
CA LEU A 257 12.03 11.83 17.90
C LEU A 257 12.01 13.23 18.55
N GLN A 258 11.64 14.27 17.82
CA GLN A 258 11.30 15.62 18.30
C GLN A 258 9.77 15.84 18.19
#